data_2b661a80cc692b53b4579cccc1952cea
#
_entry.id   2b661a80cc692b53b4579cccc1952cea
#
_cell.length_a   1.000
_cell.length_b   1.000
_cell.length_c   1.000
_cell.angle_alpha   90.00
_cell.angle_beta   90.00
_cell.angle_gamma   90.00
#
_symmetry.space_group_name_H-M   'P 1'
#
loop_
_entity.id
_entity.type
_entity.pdbx_description
1 polymer ?
#
loop_
_entity_poly.entity_id
_entity_poly.type
_entity_poly.pdbx_seq_one_letter_code
_entity_poly.pdbx_strand_id
1 'polypeptide(L)'
;MKNKFNFKIVGSGPTGLLLSIALSKFNCNIFLTDLLTKDKLIDKDKTYAITHSTRKILSKFKVWEKLEPYLFGFDTLSISDSVTSSSTYLTISDLDDDISSAENIGWVVKHSDLMNVFFKEIDNYENIFFMLSLIHI
;
A
#
# COMPACT_ATOMS: atom_id res chain seq x y z
N MET A 1 13.89 -1.74 -32.86
CA MET A 1 13.52 -1.02 -31.60
C MET A 1 12.32 -1.75 -31.00
N LYS A 2 12.40 -2.27 -29.80
CA LYS A 2 11.22 -2.79 -29.10
C LYS A 2 10.37 -1.60 -28.69
N ASN A 3 9.11 -1.54 -29.15
CA ASN A 3 8.19 -0.49 -28.73
C ASN A 3 8.07 -0.50 -27.22
N LYS A 4 8.31 0.65 -26.58
CA LYS A 4 8.09 0.84 -25.14
C LYS A 4 6.60 1.09 -24.90
N PHE A 5 5.98 0.29 -24.06
CA PHE A 5 4.58 0.50 -23.68
C PHE A 5 4.42 1.73 -22.81
N ASN A 6 3.27 2.38 -22.92
CA ASN A 6 2.88 3.48 -22.05
C ASN A 6 1.62 3.08 -21.27
N PHE A 7 1.71 3.12 -19.95
CA PHE A 7 0.57 2.88 -19.05
C PHE A 7 0.13 4.18 -18.41
N LYS A 8 -1.17 4.40 -18.35
CA LYS A 8 -1.76 5.47 -17.57
C LYS A 8 -2.51 4.87 -16.38
N ILE A 9 -2.12 5.26 -15.17
CA ILE A 9 -2.78 4.88 -13.92
C ILE A 9 -3.51 6.12 -13.42
N VAL A 10 -4.81 6.00 -13.21
CA VAL A 10 -5.65 7.08 -12.67
C VAL A 10 -5.95 6.77 -11.21
N GLY A 11 -5.52 7.67 -10.34
CA GLY A 11 -5.57 7.51 -8.90
C GLY A 11 -4.21 7.15 -8.30
N SER A 12 -3.69 8.06 -7.48
CA SER A 12 -2.37 7.96 -6.83
C SER A 12 -2.49 7.61 -5.35
N GLY A 13 -3.52 6.85 -4.99
CA GLY A 13 -3.61 6.23 -3.67
C GLY A 13 -2.64 5.04 -3.52
N PRO A 14 -2.64 4.35 -2.37
CA PRO A 14 -1.70 3.25 -2.10
C PRO A 14 -1.67 2.18 -3.21
N THR A 15 -2.83 1.82 -3.76
CA THR A 15 -2.93 0.83 -4.84
C THR A 15 -2.28 1.31 -6.13
N GLY A 16 -2.54 2.56 -6.55
CA GLY A 16 -1.96 3.14 -7.76
C GLY A 16 -0.45 3.28 -7.67
N LEU A 17 0.04 3.72 -6.51
CA LEU A 17 1.48 3.84 -6.23
C LEU A 17 2.16 2.47 -6.25
N LEU A 18 1.60 1.46 -5.56
CA LEU A 18 2.17 0.11 -5.55
C LEU A 18 2.14 -0.54 -6.94
N LEU A 19 1.07 -0.32 -7.71
CA LEU A 19 0.99 -0.79 -9.10
C LEU A 19 2.07 -0.14 -9.97
N SER A 20 2.32 1.17 -9.79
CA SER A 20 3.39 1.88 -10.50
C SER A 20 4.76 1.27 -10.20
N ILE A 21 5.06 0.98 -8.93
CA ILE A 21 6.30 0.33 -8.50
C ILE A 21 6.40 -1.08 -9.12
N ALA A 22 5.31 -1.83 -9.15
CA ALA A 22 5.31 -3.17 -9.73
C ALA A 22 5.58 -3.16 -11.24
N LEU A 23 4.99 -2.21 -11.97
CA LEU A 23 5.16 -2.05 -13.41
C LEU A 23 6.52 -1.44 -13.80
N SER A 24 7.17 -0.68 -12.91
CA SER A 24 8.45 -0.01 -13.20
C SER A 24 9.57 -0.95 -13.65
N LYS A 25 9.46 -2.24 -13.29
CA LYS A 25 10.44 -3.28 -13.65
C LYS A 25 10.33 -3.75 -15.10
N PHE A 26 9.29 -3.32 -15.82
CA PHE A 26 9.08 -3.69 -17.21
C PHE A 26 9.53 -2.56 -18.16
N ASN A 27 9.71 -2.88 -19.43
CA ASN A 27 10.07 -1.89 -20.45
C ASN A 27 8.85 -1.03 -20.83
N CYS A 28 8.43 -0.15 -19.92
CA CYS A 28 7.28 0.74 -20.08
C CYS A 28 7.51 2.08 -19.43
N ASN A 29 6.74 3.09 -19.85
CA ASN A 29 6.56 4.34 -19.12
C ASN A 29 5.24 4.28 -18.37
N ILE A 30 5.21 4.85 -17.18
CA ILE A 30 4.05 4.86 -16.29
C ILE A 30 3.68 6.30 -15.98
N PHE A 31 2.50 6.71 -16.42
CA PHE A 31 1.93 8.03 -16.16
C PHE A 31 0.89 7.89 -15.06
N LEU A 32 1.28 8.25 -13.84
CA LEU A 32 0.44 8.22 -12.66
C LEU A 32 -0.24 9.58 -12.49
N THR A 33 -1.56 9.61 -12.55
CA THR A 33 -2.33 10.86 -12.52
C THR A 33 -3.32 10.90 -11.37
N ASP A 34 -3.48 12.07 -10.76
CA ASP A 34 -4.49 12.32 -9.72
C ASP A 34 -5.04 13.75 -9.84
N LEU A 35 -6.21 14.01 -9.25
CA LEU A 35 -6.79 15.35 -9.11
C LEU A 35 -6.18 16.13 -7.95
N LEU A 36 -5.55 15.44 -7.00
CA LEU A 36 -4.96 16.00 -5.80
C LEU A 36 -3.44 16.09 -5.92
N THR A 37 -2.87 17.13 -5.33
CA THR A 37 -1.42 17.24 -5.15
C THR A 37 -0.90 16.15 -4.21
N LYS A 38 0.41 15.87 -4.25
CA LYS A 38 1.06 14.89 -3.35
C LYS A 38 0.73 15.20 -1.89
N ASP A 39 0.82 16.45 -1.46
CA ASP A 39 0.53 16.86 -0.07
C ASP A 39 -0.89 16.53 0.35
N LYS A 40 -1.88 16.83 -0.48
CA LYS A 40 -3.29 16.50 -0.23
C LYS A 40 -3.57 14.99 -0.27
N LEU A 41 -2.79 14.25 -1.03
CA LEU A 41 -2.87 12.79 -1.05
C LEU A 41 -2.30 12.17 0.22
N ILE A 42 -1.26 12.76 0.79
CA ILE A 42 -0.62 12.33 2.03
C ILE A 42 -1.44 12.72 3.26
N ASP A 43 -2.01 13.94 3.25
CA ASP A 43 -2.75 14.52 4.38
C ASP A 43 -4.17 13.95 4.47
N LYS A 44 -4.28 12.68 4.90
CA LYS A 44 -5.57 12.04 5.17
C LYS A 44 -5.51 11.32 6.52
N ASP A 45 -6.49 11.58 7.36
CA ASP A 45 -6.64 10.89 8.65
C ASP A 45 -7.25 9.49 8.43
N LYS A 46 -6.41 8.56 8.02
CA LYS A 46 -6.74 7.15 7.77
C LYS A 46 -5.66 6.24 8.32
N THR A 47 -6.07 5.04 8.67
CA THR A 47 -5.19 3.97 9.11
C THR A 47 -5.52 2.70 8.35
N TYR A 48 -4.52 1.91 8.02
CA TYR A 48 -4.69 0.62 7.32
C TYR A 48 -4.19 -0.52 8.18
N ALA A 49 -4.94 -1.61 8.16
CA ALA A 49 -4.47 -2.90 8.65
C ALA A 49 -3.78 -3.64 7.49
N ILE A 50 -2.56 -4.11 7.73
CA ILE A 50 -1.75 -4.86 6.78
C ILE A 50 -1.70 -6.32 7.23
N THR A 51 -2.08 -7.20 6.34
CA THR A 51 -2.02 -8.65 6.55
C THR A 51 -0.68 -9.24 6.12
N HIS A 52 -0.40 -10.48 6.50
CA HIS A 52 0.78 -11.22 6.02
C HIS A 52 0.84 -11.35 4.50
N SER A 53 -0.31 -11.52 3.83
CA SER A 53 -0.36 -11.55 2.36
C SER A 53 0.09 -10.23 1.75
N THR A 54 -0.35 -9.11 2.31
CA THR A 54 0.10 -7.78 1.88
C THR A 54 1.59 -7.57 2.18
N ARG A 55 2.08 -8.02 3.34
CA ARG A 55 3.53 -8.00 3.67
C ARG A 55 4.35 -8.72 2.60
N LYS A 56 3.93 -9.94 2.19
CA LYS A 56 4.62 -10.70 1.12
C LYS A 56 4.72 -9.89 -0.18
N ILE A 57 3.67 -9.17 -0.56
CA ILE A 57 3.67 -8.30 -1.75
C ILE A 57 4.62 -7.13 -1.58
N LEU A 58 4.54 -6.41 -0.46
CA LEU A 58 5.40 -5.25 -0.18
C LEU A 58 6.88 -5.63 -0.13
N SER A 59 7.22 -6.77 0.49
CA SER A 59 8.59 -7.30 0.52
C SER A 59 9.11 -7.65 -0.87
N LYS A 60 8.26 -8.22 -1.74
CA LYS A 60 8.63 -8.51 -3.14
C LYS A 60 9.08 -7.27 -3.91
N PHE A 61 8.53 -6.11 -3.57
CA PHE A 61 8.88 -4.83 -4.18
C PHE A 61 9.86 -3.99 -3.34
N LYS A 62 10.42 -4.55 -2.25
CA LYS A 62 11.36 -3.90 -1.33
C LYS A 62 10.80 -2.62 -0.68
N VAL A 63 9.51 -2.60 -0.46
CA VAL A 63 8.80 -1.50 0.21
C VAL A 63 8.61 -1.80 1.69
N TRP A 64 8.51 -3.09 2.06
CA TRP A 64 8.26 -3.51 3.44
C TRP A 64 9.30 -2.97 4.41
N GLU A 65 10.58 -3.14 4.11
CA GLU A 65 11.70 -2.75 4.97
C GLU A 65 11.73 -1.23 5.21
N LYS A 66 11.22 -0.45 4.24
CA LYS A 66 11.10 1.00 4.35
C LYS A 66 9.89 1.43 5.16
N LEU A 67 8.85 0.59 5.17
CA LEU A 67 7.61 0.82 5.90
C LEU A 67 7.68 0.34 7.35
N GLU A 68 8.49 -0.68 7.61
CA GLU A 68 8.60 -1.36 8.91
C GLU A 68 8.76 -0.43 10.11
N PRO A 69 9.56 0.67 10.05
CA PRO A 69 9.68 1.60 11.18
C PRO A 69 8.40 2.34 11.57
N TYR A 70 7.39 2.33 10.72
CA TYR A 70 6.10 3.00 10.91
C TYR A 70 4.96 2.05 11.22
N LEU A 71 5.26 0.75 11.35
CA LEU A 71 4.29 -0.29 11.58
C LEU A 71 4.10 -0.57 13.08
N PHE A 72 2.85 -0.78 13.46
CA PHE A 72 2.49 -1.24 14.80
C PHE A 72 1.85 -2.62 14.68
N GLY A 73 2.53 -3.65 15.17
CA GLY A 73 2.02 -5.03 15.17
C GLY A 73 0.88 -5.20 16.15
N PHE A 74 -0.06 -6.08 15.83
CA PHE A 74 -1.12 -6.53 16.74
C PHE A 74 -1.26 -8.05 16.67
N ASP A 75 -1.56 -8.66 17.81
CA ASP A 75 -1.67 -10.11 18.02
C ASP A 75 -3.10 -10.60 18.13
N THR A 76 -4.04 -9.69 18.30
CA THR A 76 -5.46 -9.96 18.45
C THR A 76 -6.30 -8.97 17.66
N LEU A 77 -7.29 -9.48 16.92
CA LEU A 77 -8.31 -8.69 16.25
C LEU A 77 -9.69 -9.08 16.74
N SER A 78 -10.42 -8.12 17.28
CA SER A 78 -11.83 -8.31 17.66
C SER A 78 -12.74 -7.65 16.63
N ILE A 79 -13.66 -8.41 16.07
CA ILE A 79 -14.70 -7.94 15.16
C ILE A 79 -16.04 -8.12 15.85
N SER A 80 -16.72 -6.99 16.10
CA SER A 80 -18.03 -6.99 16.76
C SER A 80 -19.11 -6.51 15.79
N ASP A 81 -20.20 -7.27 15.72
CA ASP A 81 -21.41 -6.89 15.01
C ASP A 81 -22.37 -6.21 15.98
N SER A 82 -22.65 -4.93 15.72
CA SER A 82 -23.55 -4.12 16.54
C SER A 82 -25.02 -4.53 16.45
N VAL A 83 -25.42 -5.25 15.39
CA VAL A 83 -26.81 -5.69 15.17
C VAL A 83 -27.09 -6.97 15.95
N THR A 84 -26.18 -7.94 15.86
CA THR A 84 -26.35 -9.27 16.51
C THR A 84 -25.73 -9.33 17.89
N SER A 85 -24.98 -8.29 18.31
CA SER A 85 -24.18 -8.27 19.54
C SER A 85 -23.19 -9.43 19.65
N SER A 86 -22.81 -10.02 18.50
CA SER A 86 -21.81 -11.09 18.44
C SER A 86 -20.42 -10.50 18.22
N SER A 87 -19.41 -11.14 18.78
CA SER A 87 -18.00 -10.78 18.60
C SER A 87 -17.19 -12.00 18.22
N THR A 88 -16.34 -11.82 17.22
CA THR A 88 -15.36 -12.83 16.79
C THR A 88 -13.96 -12.31 17.11
N TYR A 89 -13.12 -13.17 17.65
CA TYR A 89 -11.73 -12.88 17.95
C TYR A 89 -10.86 -13.70 17.02
N LEU A 90 -9.87 -13.05 16.41
CA LEU A 90 -8.80 -13.69 15.64
C LEU A 90 -7.50 -13.46 16.39
N THR A 91 -6.73 -14.53 16.56
CA THR A 91 -5.44 -14.55 17.25
C THR A 91 -4.39 -15.22 16.36
N ILE A 92 -3.15 -15.28 16.83
CA ILE A 92 -2.06 -15.95 16.11
C ILE A 92 -2.37 -17.41 15.82
N SER A 93 -3.09 -18.09 16.74
CA SER A 93 -3.46 -19.51 16.57
C SER A 93 -4.46 -19.76 15.43
N ASP A 94 -5.09 -18.71 14.90
CA ASP A 94 -6.04 -18.80 13.78
C ASP A 94 -5.34 -18.58 12.43
N LEU A 95 -4.03 -18.33 12.43
CA LEU A 95 -3.23 -18.18 11.21
C LEU A 95 -2.86 -19.55 10.64
N ASP A 96 -2.67 -19.59 9.33
CA ASP A 96 -2.14 -20.77 8.64
C ASP A 96 -0.79 -21.22 9.22
N ASP A 97 -0.49 -22.51 9.16
CA ASP A 97 0.75 -23.12 9.70
C ASP A 97 2.03 -22.44 9.20
N ASP A 98 2.04 -21.94 7.96
CA ASP A 98 3.16 -21.19 7.37
C ASP A 98 3.48 -19.88 8.12
N ILE A 99 2.54 -19.37 8.92
CA ILE A 99 2.61 -18.07 9.59
C ILE A 99 2.48 -18.23 11.11
N SER A 100 2.21 -19.42 11.60
CA SER A 100 1.96 -19.72 13.02
C SER A 100 3.11 -19.35 13.96
N SER A 101 4.34 -19.18 13.44
CA SER A 101 5.51 -18.68 14.18
C SER A 101 5.59 -17.14 14.22
N ALA A 102 4.63 -16.42 13.65
CA ALA A 102 4.62 -14.97 13.66
C ALA A 102 4.24 -14.43 15.06
N GLU A 103 4.83 -13.31 15.44
CA GLU A 103 4.49 -12.61 16.69
C GLU A 103 3.22 -11.76 16.58
N ASN A 104 2.79 -11.46 15.35
CA ASN A 104 1.65 -10.60 15.06
C ASN A 104 0.73 -11.23 14.01
N ILE A 105 -0.58 -11.02 14.14
CA ILE A 105 -1.55 -11.41 13.08
C ILE A 105 -1.59 -10.38 11.95
N GLY A 106 -1.10 -9.16 12.21
CA GLY A 106 -1.05 -8.09 11.24
C GLY A 106 -0.40 -6.84 11.81
N TRP A 107 -0.40 -5.78 11.03
CA TRP A 107 0.19 -4.49 11.38
C TRP A 107 -0.76 -3.36 11.03
N VAL A 108 -0.66 -2.27 11.79
CA VAL A 108 -1.39 -1.03 11.54
C VAL A 108 -0.38 0.02 11.08
N VAL A 109 -0.77 0.82 10.08
CA VAL A 109 0.04 1.94 9.56
C VAL A 109 -0.85 3.15 9.29
N LYS A 110 -0.35 4.34 9.61
CA LYS A 110 -1.01 5.59 9.24
C LYS A 110 -0.91 5.82 7.73
N HIS A 111 -1.96 6.39 7.15
CA HIS A 111 -2.00 6.72 5.73
C HIS A 111 -0.83 7.62 5.32
N SER A 112 -0.54 8.66 6.11
CA SER A 112 0.55 9.59 5.83
C SER A 112 1.91 8.90 5.72
N ASP A 113 2.21 7.96 6.62
CA ASP A 113 3.49 7.24 6.62
C ASP A 113 3.58 6.30 5.42
N LEU A 114 2.51 5.55 5.13
CA LEU A 114 2.41 4.67 3.96
C LEU A 114 2.61 5.46 2.66
N MET A 115 1.92 6.58 2.51
CA MET A 115 2.00 7.41 1.31
C MET A 115 3.37 8.06 1.15
N ASN A 116 3.97 8.54 2.23
CA ASN A 116 5.33 9.09 2.21
C ASN A 116 6.36 8.06 1.75
N VAL A 117 6.27 6.82 2.25
CA VAL A 117 7.15 5.73 1.81
C VAL A 117 6.95 5.43 0.33
N PHE A 118 5.70 5.35 -0.14
CA PHE A 118 5.43 5.08 -1.55
C PHE A 118 5.87 6.21 -2.48
N PHE A 119 5.63 7.48 -2.13
CA PHE A 119 6.09 8.61 -2.95
C PHE A 119 7.61 8.69 -3.02
N LYS A 120 8.32 8.47 -1.91
CA LYS A 120 9.78 8.38 -1.91
C LYS A 120 10.27 7.20 -2.77
N GLU A 121 9.53 6.10 -2.78
CA GLU A 121 9.90 4.95 -3.59
C GLU A 121 9.75 5.21 -5.07
N ILE A 122 8.64 5.79 -5.52
CA ILE A 122 8.44 6.07 -6.96
C ILE A 122 9.44 7.08 -7.51
N ASP A 123 9.97 7.99 -6.68
CA ASP A 123 10.98 8.97 -7.09
C ASP A 123 12.33 8.29 -7.46
N ASN A 124 12.54 7.01 -7.11
CA ASN A 124 13.72 6.22 -7.50
C ASN A 124 13.61 5.62 -8.92
N TYR A 125 12.46 5.76 -9.61
CA TYR A 125 12.23 5.16 -10.92
C TYR A 125 12.08 6.21 -12.01
N GLU A 126 13.00 6.22 -12.97
CA GLU A 126 13.02 7.18 -14.09
C GLU A 126 11.84 7.03 -15.06
N ASN A 127 11.15 5.90 -15.03
CA ASN A 127 10.03 5.59 -15.91
C ASN A 127 8.65 5.77 -15.26
N ILE A 128 8.58 6.36 -14.05
CA ILE A 128 7.33 6.74 -13.39
C ILE A 128 7.20 8.26 -13.38
N PHE A 129 6.12 8.76 -13.93
CA PHE A 129 5.83 10.19 -14.04
C PHE A 129 4.54 10.51 -13.29
N PHE A 130 4.65 11.24 -12.18
CA PHE A 130 3.47 11.75 -11.47
C PHE A 130 3.01 13.05 -12.11
N MET A 131 1.74 13.12 -12.46
CA MET A 131 1.12 14.29 -13.10
C MET A 131 -0.19 14.64 -12.40
N LEU A 132 -0.35 15.91 -12.07
CA LEU A 132 -1.64 16.44 -11.63
C LEU A 132 -2.60 16.48 -12.83
N SER A 133 -3.74 15.79 -12.68
CA SER A 133 -4.77 15.79 -13.73
C SER A 133 -5.59 17.07 -13.62
N LEU A 134 -5.42 17.95 -14.59
CA LEU A 134 -6.27 19.14 -14.76
C LEU A 134 -7.51 18.75 -15.57
N ILE A 135 -8.46 18.06 -14.96
CA ILE A 135 -9.77 17.87 -15.56
C ILE A 135 -10.58 19.12 -15.21
N HIS A 136 -10.69 20.03 -16.14
CA HIS A 136 -11.72 21.06 -16.07
C HIS A 136 -13.05 20.37 -16.46
N ILE A 137 -13.88 20.14 -15.46
CA ILE A 137 -15.29 19.82 -15.69
C ILE A 137 -16.05 21.11 -15.91
#